data_8cf89998914a510ea4679dc6f25b3066
#
_entry.id   8cf89998914a510ea4679dc6f25b3066
#
_cell.length_a   1.000
_cell.length_b   1.000
_cell.length_c   1.000
_cell.angle_alpha   90.00
_cell.angle_beta   90.00
_cell.angle_gamma   90.00
#
_symmetry.space_group_name_H-M   'P 1'
#
loop_
_entity.id
_entity.type
_entity.pdbx_description
1 polymer ?
#
loop_
_entity_poly.entity_id
_entity_poly.type
_entity_poly.pdbx_seq_one_letter_code
_entity_poly.pdbx_strand_id
1 'polypeptide(L)'
;MDTLRPFVRFGARIYWRIQLEGIQHIPTDGPLIIAPNHVTYADPVLVWLPIHLRVHFMAWDALFEVPGLSWVIRRLRAFPVQLESADPRSTREAVRLLQTGQSVMIFPEAARSPDGRLQRFRPGAFRLASSLQVPVLPVTIRGGHDSWPPGRVLPRPGRLSIVYHPVILPPKEPDTRVAARVLGRQVRDAIASRLPAAHQPEADA
;
A
#
# COMPACT_ATOMS: atom_id res chain seq x y z
N MET A 1 -13.38 0.82 14.40
CA MET A 1 -12.80 -0.10 13.40
C MET A 1 -12.14 -1.31 14.02
N ASP A 2 -11.57 -1.18 15.19
CA ASP A 2 -10.85 -2.28 15.83
C ASP A 2 -11.74 -3.48 16.19
N THR A 3 -13.03 -3.25 16.44
CA THR A 3 -14.02 -4.31 16.69
C THR A 3 -14.33 -5.20 15.49
N LEU A 4 -14.17 -4.70 14.24
CA LEU A 4 -14.40 -5.51 13.02
C LEU A 4 -13.14 -6.27 12.58
N ARG A 5 -11.95 -5.85 13.05
CA ARG A 5 -10.66 -6.45 12.67
C ARG A 5 -10.59 -7.97 12.87
N PRO A 6 -11.00 -8.53 14.03
CA PRO A 6 -10.94 -9.98 14.25
C PRO A 6 -11.83 -10.75 13.27
N PHE A 7 -13.01 -10.21 12.94
CA PHE A 7 -13.93 -10.86 11.98
C PHE A 7 -13.36 -10.85 10.56
N VAL A 8 -12.81 -9.70 10.12
CA VAL A 8 -12.16 -9.59 8.79
C VAL A 8 -10.95 -10.50 8.72
N ARG A 9 -10.12 -10.54 9.77
CA ARG A 9 -8.96 -11.44 9.87
C ARG A 9 -9.37 -12.89 9.82
N PHE A 10 -10.40 -13.28 10.54
CA PHE A 10 -10.94 -14.64 10.54
C PHE A 10 -11.45 -15.05 9.16
N GLY A 11 -12.28 -14.19 8.51
CA GLY A 11 -12.76 -14.41 7.15
C GLY A 11 -11.62 -14.53 6.13
N ALA A 12 -10.64 -13.63 6.18
CA ALA A 12 -9.47 -13.67 5.31
C ALA A 12 -8.61 -14.93 5.52
N ARG A 13 -8.52 -15.38 6.77
CA ARG A 13 -7.78 -16.62 7.11
C ARG A 13 -8.45 -17.87 6.56
N ILE A 14 -9.78 -17.93 6.58
CA ILE A 14 -10.54 -19.06 6.03
C ILE A 14 -10.55 -19.00 4.51
N TYR A 15 -10.93 -17.86 3.94
CA TYR A 15 -11.18 -17.72 2.51
C TYR A 15 -9.89 -17.73 1.68
N TRP A 16 -8.86 -16.98 2.14
CA TRP A 16 -7.58 -16.84 1.43
C TRP A 16 -6.42 -17.54 2.13
N ARG A 17 -6.64 -18.27 3.21
CA ARG A 17 -5.55 -18.89 3.98
C ARG A 17 -4.38 -17.93 4.20
N ILE A 18 -4.71 -16.69 4.56
CA ILE A 18 -3.76 -15.58 4.61
C ILE A 18 -2.60 -15.88 5.57
N GLN A 19 -1.39 -15.65 5.10
CA GLN A 19 -0.16 -15.76 5.89
C GLN A 19 0.43 -14.37 6.04
N LEU A 20 0.81 -13.99 7.26
CA LEU A 20 1.42 -12.70 7.57
C LEU A 20 2.85 -12.96 8.06
N GLU A 21 3.83 -12.37 7.36
CA GLU A 21 5.25 -12.50 7.65
C GLU A 21 5.83 -11.12 7.99
N GLY A 22 6.85 -11.06 8.87
CA GLY A 22 7.55 -9.82 9.17
C GLY A 22 6.76 -8.79 9.98
N ILE A 23 5.73 -9.20 10.71
CA ILE A 23 4.89 -8.30 11.52
C ILE A 23 5.73 -7.50 12.53
N GLN A 24 6.84 -8.06 13.01
CA GLN A 24 7.78 -7.41 13.92
C GLN A 24 8.46 -6.17 13.33
N HIS A 25 8.42 -5.99 12.00
CA HIS A 25 8.96 -4.81 11.33
C HIS A 25 7.99 -3.62 11.31
N ILE A 26 6.74 -3.83 11.70
CA ILE A 26 5.73 -2.77 11.76
C ILE A 26 6.01 -1.92 12.98
N PRO A 27 6.31 -0.60 12.83
CA PRO A 27 6.48 0.30 13.97
C PRO A 27 5.23 0.36 14.84
N THR A 28 5.42 0.58 16.13
CA THR A 28 4.34 0.73 17.11
C THR A 28 3.82 2.15 17.20
N ASP A 29 4.63 3.12 16.79
CA ASP A 29 4.34 4.55 16.88
C ASP A 29 4.93 5.34 15.70
N GLY A 30 4.64 6.64 15.66
CA GLY A 30 5.15 7.57 14.66
C GLY A 30 4.41 7.54 13.33
N PRO A 31 4.64 8.58 12.50
CA PRO A 31 4.14 8.60 11.14
C PRO A 31 4.89 7.61 10.27
N LEU A 32 4.16 6.95 9.36
CA LEU A 32 4.69 5.92 8.48
C LEU A 32 4.05 6.02 7.11
N ILE A 33 4.83 5.88 6.04
CA ILE A 33 4.30 5.60 4.71
C ILE A 33 4.36 4.09 4.48
N ILE A 34 3.20 3.45 4.30
CA ILE A 34 3.11 2.04 3.97
C ILE A 34 3.02 1.94 2.46
N ALA A 35 3.97 1.23 1.85
CA ALA A 35 4.13 1.13 0.41
C ALA A 35 4.02 -0.33 -0.08
N PRO A 36 2.80 -0.85 -0.32
CA PRO A 36 2.60 -2.18 -0.87
C PRO A 36 2.60 -2.18 -2.40
N ASN A 37 2.87 -3.36 -3.03
CA ASN A 37 2.44 -3.60 -4.40
C ASN A 37 0.91 -3.75 -4.46
N HIS A 38 0.32 -3.55 -5.66
CA HIS A 38 -1.13 -3.47 -5.80
C HIS A 38 -1.68 -4.48 -6.82
N VAL A 39 -2.38 -5.49 -6.34
CA VAL A 39 -2.85 -6.62 -7.16
C VAL A 39 -4.34 -6.91 -7.02
N THR A 40 -4.99 -6.49 -5.89
CA THR A 40 -6.43 -6.74 -5.65
C THR A 40 -7.16 -5.53 -5.09
N TYR A 41 -8.49 -5.56 -5.12
CA TYR A 41 -9.32 -4.58 -4.40
C TYR A 41 -9.23 -4.68 -2.88
N ALA A 42 -8.86 -5.86 -2.36
CA ALA A 42 -8.79 -6.12 -0.92
C ALA A 42 -7.47 -5.67 -0.28
N ASP A 43 -6.43 -5.36 -1.08
CA ASP A 43 -5.09 -5.06 -0.59
C ASP A 43 -5.04 -4.05 0.55
N PRO A 44 -5.75 -2.89 0.49
CA PRO A 44 -5.68 -1.91 1.57
C PRO A 44 -6.14 -2.49 2.91
N VAL A 45 -7.21 -3.27 2.89
CA VAL A 45 -7.79 -3.89 4.09
C VAL A 45 -6.89 -5.00 4.60
N LEU A 46 -6.38 -5.85 3.72
CA LEU A 46 -5.55 -7.01 4.10
C LEU A 46 -4.20 -6.57 4.67
N VAL A 47 -3.55 -5.57 4.06
CA VAL A 47 -2.30 -4.99 4.57
C VAL A 47 -2.50 -4.32 5.92
N TRP A 48 -3.65 -3.68 6.13
CA TRP A 48 -3.94 -3.00 7.39
C TRP A 48 -4.18 -3.95 8.58
N LEU A 49 -4.56 -5.21 8.36
CA LEU A 49 -4.99 -6.14 9.41
C LEU A 49 -4.08 -6.21 10.65
N PRO A 50 -2.74 -6.33 10.56
CA PRO A 50 -1.86 -6.36 11.72
C PRO A 50 -1.39 -4.99 12.19
N ILE A 51 -1.66 -3.90 11.45
CA ILE A 51 -1.13 -2.57 11.73
C ILE A 51 -2.00 -1.86 12.76
N HIS A 52 -1.44 -1.57 13.94
CA HIS A 52 -2.15 -0.87 15.02
C HIS A 52 -2.11 0.65 14.90
N LEU A 53 -1.26 1.19 14.04
CA LEU A 53 -1.20 2.62 13.75
C LEU A 53 -2.50 3.13 13.15
N ARG A 54 -2.72 4.46 13.27
CA ARG A 54 -3.82 5.12 12.58
C ARG A 54 -3.44 5.33 11.12
N VAL A 55 -3.89 4.42 10.25
CA VAL A 55 -3.59 4.43 8.81
C VAL A 55 -4.73 5.06 8.04
N HIS A 56 -4.37 5.94 7.10
CA HIS A 56 -5.25 6.52 6.09
C HIS A 56 -4.90 5.95 4.71
N PHE A 57 -5.89 5.80 3.84
CA PHE A 57 -5.73 5.17 2.53
C PHE A 57 -6.01 6.20 1.43
N MET A 58 -5.18 6.25 0.40
CA MET A 58 -5.51 6.93 -0.83
C MET A 58 -6.42 6.02 -1.65
N ALA A 59 -7.61 6.50 -2.03
CA ALA A 59 -8.54 5.76 -2.86
C ALA A 59 -9.05 6.65 -4.01
N TRP A 60 -9.26 6.04 -5.17
CA TRP A 60 -9.78 6.72 -6.35
C TRP A 60 -11.10 7.46 -6.02
N ASP A 61 -11.19 8.74 -6.41
CA ASP A 61 -12.32 9.62 -6.08
C ASP A 61 -13.67 9.07 -6.55
N ALA A 62 -13.74 8.46 -7.75
CA ALA A 62 -14.96 7.84 -8.24
C ALA A 62 -15.54 6.73 -7.31
N LEU A 63 -14.72 6.10 -6.46
CA LEU A 63 -15.21 5.12 -5.49
C LEU A 63 -16.06 5.77 -4.38
N PHE A 64 -15.88 7.07 -4.16
CA PHE A 64 -16.65 7.83 -3.18
C PHE A 64 -18.05 8.22 -3.68
N GLU A 65 -18.30 8.07 -4.97
CA GLU A 65 -19.61 8.31 -5.60
C GLU A 65 -20.52 7.07 -5.56
N VAL A 66 -19.95 5.88 -5.33
CA VAL A 66 -20.72 4.63 -5.28
C VAL A 66 -21.43 4.48 -3.93
N PRO A 67 -22.78 4.46 -3.89
CA PRO A 67 -23.56 4.30 -2.66
C PRO A 67 -23.17 3.01 -1.90
N GLY A 68 -23.10 3.08 -0.58
CA GLY A 68 -22.67 1.96 0.26
C GLY A 68 -21.14 1.78 0.30
N LEU A 69 -20.46 1.72 -0.85
CA LEU A 69 -19.01 1.66 -0.91
C LEU A 69 -18.37 2.91 -0.31
N SER A 70 -18.89 4.10 -0.65
CA SER A 70 -18.46 5.37 -0.07
C SER A 70 -18.49 5.35 1.46
N TRP A 71 -19.55 4.82 2.04
CA TRP A 71 -19.66 4.69 3.50
C TRP A 71 -18.57 3.75 4.06
N VAL A 72 -18.33 2.60 3.42
CA VAL A 72 -17.33 1.64 3.84
C VAL A 72 -15.92 2.25 3.79
N ILE A 73 -15.53 2.82 2.64
CA ILE A 73 -14.16 3.35 2.46
C ILE A 73 -13.88 4.56 3.36
N ARG A 74 -14.88 5.43 3.61
CA ARG A 74 -14.77 6.50 4.61
C ARG A 74 -14.57 5.96 6.02
N ARG A 75 -15.29 4.89 6.39
CA ARG A 75 -15.08 4.19 7.67
C ARG A 75 -13.68 3.58 7.76
N LEU A 76 -13.11 3.17 6.63
CA LEU A 76 -11.72 2.72 6.52
C LEU A 76 -10.70 3.87 6.52
N ARG A 77 -11.13 5.13 6.71
CA ARG A 77 -10.31 6.35 6.67
C ARG A 77 -9.66 6.58 5.30
N ALA A 78 -10.35 6.17 4.22
CA ALA A 78 -9.92 6.53 2.89
C ALA A 78 -10.18 8.02 2.62
N PHE A 79 -9.26 8.64 1.87
CA PHE A 79 -9.44 9.98 1.31
C PHE A 79 -9.26 9.95 -0.21
N PRO A 80 -9.98 10.82 -0.94
CA PRO A 80 -10.01 10.75 -2.40
C PRO A 80 -8.71 11.22 -3.04
N VAL A 81 -8.34 10.56 -4.14
CA VAL A 81 -7.24 10.96 -5.02
C VAL A 81 -7.67 10.82 -6.47
N GLN A 82 -7.32 11.80 -7.31
CA GLN A 82 -7.47 11.72 -8.76
C GLN A 82 -6.28 10.95 -9.35
N LEU A 83 -6.56 9.85 -10.06
CA LEU A 83 -5.52 8.98 -10.61
C LEU A 83 -4.83 9.58 -11.85
N GLU A 84 -5.55 10.40 -12.61
CA GLU A 84 -5.09 10.91 -13.90
C GLU A 84 -4.19 12.14 -13.81
N SER A 85 -4.14 12.79 -12.66
CA SER A 85 -3.34 13.99 -12.45
C SER A 85 -2.56 13.94 -11.13
N ALA A 86 -1.49 14.73 -11.05
CA ALA A 86 -0.86 15.05 -9.77
C ALA A 86 -1.85 15.90 -8.95
N ASP A 87 -2.69 15.23 -8.14
CA ASP A 87 -3.70 15.91 -7.33
C ASP A 87 -3.06 16.63 -6.13
N PRO A 88 -2.99 17.99 -6.16
CA PRO A 88 -2.40 18.74 -5.06
C PRO A 88 -3.21 18.62 -3.75
N ARG A 89 -4.50 18.28 -3.83
CA ARG A 89 -5.36 18.15 -2.64
C ARG A 89 -5.01 16.89 -1.86
N SER A 90 -4.91 15.77 -2.55
CA SER A 90 -4.52 14.50 -1.93
C SER A 90 -3.09 14.56 -1.37
N THR A 91 -2.17 15.23 -2.07
CA THR A 91 -0.81 15.46 -1.58
C THR A 91 -0.81 16.31 -0.30
N ARG A 92 -1.56 17.42 -0.26
CA ARG A 92 -1.68 18.26 0.95
C ARG A 92 -2.29 17.50 2.12
N GLU A 93 -3.31 16.67 1.87
CA GLU A 93 -3.91 15.86 2.92
C GLU A 93 -2.93 14.81 3.46
N ALA A 94 -2.16 14.15 2.60
CA ALA A 94 -1.12 13.21 3.02
C ALA A 94 -0.03 13.91 3.87
N VAL A 95 0.42 15.10 3.47
CA VAL A 95 1.36 15.93 4.25
C VAL A 95 0.78 16.23 5.63
N ARG A 96 -0.45 16.73 5.69
CA ARG A 96 -1.13 17.06 6.96
C ARG A 96 -1.22 15.85 7.90
N LEU A 97 -1.61 14.69 7.36
CA LEU A 97 -1.74 13.46 8.13
C LEU A 97 -0.39 13.03 8.72
N LEU A 98 0.65 12.99 7.90
CA LEU A 98 1.99 12.59 8.33
C LEU A 98 2.58 13.58 9.36
N GLN A 99 2.39 14.88 9.17
CA GLN A 99 2.83 15.91 10.12
C GLN A 99 2.09 15.85 11.47
N THR A 100 0.87 15.30 11.49
CA THR A 100 0.11 15.08 12.72
C THR A 100 0.35 13.69 13.35
N GLY A 101 1.42 12.99 12.92
CA GLY A 101 1.82 11.70 13.48
C GLY A 101 0.97 10.51 13.01
N GLN A 102 0.14 10.70 11.98
CA GLN A 102 -0.68 9.64 11.41
C GLN A 102 0.03 8.99 10.22
N SER A 103 -0.34 7.76 9.89
CA SER A 103 0.27 6.99 8.81
C SER A 103 -0.59 7.01 7.54
N VAL A 104 0.05 6.91 6.39
CA VAL A 104 -0.64 6.88 5.10
C VAL A 104 -0.19 5.65 4.31
N MET A 105 -1.15 4.91 3.75
CA MET A 105 -0.87 3.83 2.80
C MET A 105 -0.99 4.37 1.39
N ILE A 106 0.09 4.23 0.63
CA ILE A 106 0.20 4.69 -0.77
C ILE A 106 0.69 3.53 -1.60
N PHE A 107 -0.06 3.15 -2.63
CA PHE A 107 0.38 2.18 -3.62
C PHE A 107 1.26 2.88 -4.65
N PRO A 108 2.58 2.62 -4.69
CA PRO A 108 3.48 3.39 -5.56
C PRO A 108 3.28 3.10 -7.05
N GLU A 109 2.63 2.00 -7.39
CA GLU A 109 2.24 1.65 -8.77
C GLU A 109 1.11 2.55 -9.31
N ALA A 110 0.36 3.21 -8.41
CA ALA A 110 -0.80 4.07 -8.68
C ALA A 110 -2.03 3.36 -9.28
N ALA A 111 -1.89 2.15 -9.80
CA ALA A 111 -2.99 1.32 -10.30
C ALA A 111 -2.71 -0.14 -9.94
N ARG A 112 -3.75 -0.99 -9.97
CA ARG A 112 -3.57 -2.43 -9.79
C ARG A 112 -2.87 -3.04 -11.00
N SER A 113 -1.93 -3.93 -10.75
CA SER A 113 -1.21 -4.66 -11.79
C SER A 113 -2.20 -5.47 -12.64
N PRO A 114 -2.18 -5.31 -13.97
CA PRO A 114 -3.07 -6.05 -14.86
C PRO A 114 -2.69 -7.54 -15.00
N ASP A 115 -1.43 -7.87 -14.83
CA ASP A 115 -0.83 -9.19 -15.06
C ASP A 115 -0.21 -9.82 -13.81
N GLY A 116 -0.30 -9.12 -12.66
CA GLY A 116 0.27 -9.55 -11.38
C GLY A 116 1.75 -9.20 -11.22
N ARG A 117 2.43 -8.68 -12.24
CA ARG A 117 3.84 -8.26 -12.15
C ARG A 117 3.97 -6.93 -11.42
N LEU A 118 5.11 -6.75 -10.76
CA LEU A 118 5.43 -5.49 -10.10
C LEU A 118 5.63 -4.38 -11.14
N GLN A 119 4.75 -3.40 -11.12
CA GLN A 119 4.76 -2.29 -12.06
C GLN A 119 5.80 -1.22 -11.68
N ARG A 120 6.02 -0.27 -12.56
CA ARG A 120 6.90 0.87 -12.32
C ARG A 120 6.35 1.75 -11.20
N PHE A 121 7.22 2.16 -10.27
CA PHE A 121 6.83 3.03 -9.17
C PHE A 121 6.80 4.51 -9.59
N ARG A 122 5.73 5.20 -9.22
CA ARG A 122 5.63 6.66 -9.34
C ARG A 122 6.39 7.32 -8.18
N PRO A 123 7.08 8.44 -8.43
CA PRO A 123 7.95 9.05 -7.42
C PRO A 123 7.22 9.79 -6.29
N GLY A 124 5.90 9.97 -6.36
CA GLY A 124 5.11 10.81 -5.45
C GLY A 124 5.26 10.42 -3.98
N ALA A 125 5.06 9.14 -3.64
CA ALA A 125 5.19 8.64 -2.28
C ALA A 125 6.60 8.84 -1.71
N PHE A 126 7.62 8.62 -2.53
CA PHE A 126 9.02 8.73 -2.13
C PHE A 126 9.51 10.18 -1.99
N ARG A 127 8.99 11.09 -2.84
CA ARG A 127 9.21 12.54 -2.67
C ARG A 127 8.60 13.02 -1.36
N LEU A 128 7.38 12.56 -1.04
CA LEU A 128 6.71 12.89 0.20
C LEU A 128 7.52 12.36 1.41
N ALA A 129 7.93 11.09 1.38
CA ALA A 129 8.78 10.49 2.41
C ALA A 129 10.08 11.27 2.61
N SER A 130 10.79 11.59 1.51
CA SER A 130 12.07 12.30 1.56
C SER A 130 11.92 13.73 2.05
N SER A 131 10.88 14.46 1.62
CA SER A 131 10.67 15.85 2.05
C SER A 131 10.29 15.98 3.52
N LEU A 132 9.57 15.01 4.07
CA LEU A 132 9.13 15.00 5.47
C LEU A 132 10.02 14.14 6.37
N GLN A 133 11.04 13.47 5.81
CA GLN A 133 11.91 12.50 6.52
C GLN A 133 11.08 11.42 7.25
N VAL A 134 9.97 10.98 6.64
CA VAL A 134 9.09 9.94 7.16
C VAL A 134 9.55 8.57 6.67
N PRO A 135 9.67 7.57 7.56
CA PRO A 135 10.05 6.21 7.18
C PRO A 135 9.03 5.56 6.26
N VAL A 136 9.49 4.63 5.42
CA VAL A 136 8.66 3.84 4.50
C VAL A 136 8.71 2.37 4.89
N LEU A 137 7.55 1.74 5.02
CA LEU A 137 7.38 0.30 5.23
C LEU A 137 7.04 -0.36 3.89
N PRO A 138 7.97 -1.07 3.25
CA PRO A 138 7.65 -1.86 2.07
C PRO A 138 6.80 -3.07 2.45
N VAL A 139 5.80 -3.41 1.64
CA VAL A 139 4.96 -4.59 1.87
C VAL A 139 4.79 -5.35 0.57
N THR A 140 5.07 -6.66 0.59
CA THR A 140 4.84 -7.55 -0.55
C THR A 140 3.56 -8.33 -0.37
N ILE A 141 2.68 -8.27 -1.38
CA ILE A 141 1.45 -9.06 -1.47
C ILE A 141 1.67 -10.13 -2.55
N ARG A 142 1.50 -11.40 -2.18
CA ARG A 142 1.64 -12.56 -3.07
C ARG A 142 0.33 -13.34 -3.17
N GLY A 143 0.02 -13.91 -4.35
CA GLY A 143 -1.17 -14.72 -4.60
C GLY A 143 -2.46 -13.92 -4.73
N GLY A 144 -2.38 -12.59 -4.61
CA GLY A 144 -3.54 -11.71 -4.74
C GLY A 144 -4.10 -11.69 -6.16
N HIS A 145 -3.23 -11.59 -7.16
CA HIS A 145 -3.63 -11.57 -8.56
C HIS A 145 -4.35 -12.87 -8.96
N ASP A 146 -3.88 -14.02 -8.53
CA ASP A 146 -4.52 -15.31 -8.82
C ASP A 146 -5.92 -15.41 -8.20
N SER A 147 -6.09 -14.78 -7.04
CA SER A 147 -7.35 -14.78 -6.29
C SER A 147 -8.37 -13.77 -6.81
N TRP A 148 -7.91 -12.55 -7.09
CA TRP A 148 -8.81 -11.45 -7.48
C TRP A 148 -8.15 -10.46 -8.44
N PRO A 149 -7.89 -10.88 -9.70
CA PRO A 149 -7.31 -9.99 -10.71
C PRO A 149 -8.23 -8.82 -11.07
N PRO A 150 -7.70 -7.74 -11.65
CA PRO A 150 -8.50 -6.66 -12.21
C PRO A 150 -9.56 -7.16 -13.19
N GLY A 151 -10.76 -6.56 -13.15
CA GLY A 151 -11.90 -6.95 -14.01
C GLY A 151 -12.74 -8.11 -13.48
N ARG A 152 -12.27 -8.83 -12.47
CA ARG A 152 -13.09 -9.89 -11.86
C ARG A 152 -14.00 -9.30 -10.77
N VAL A 153 -15.28 -9.63 -10.82
CA VAL A 153 -16.29 -9.12 -9.86
C VAL A 153 -16.12 -9.73 -8.47
N LEU A 154 -15.97 -11.06 -8.40
CA LEU A 154 -15.87 -11.78 -7.12
C LEU A 154 -14.50 -12.45 -6.98
N PRO A 155 -13.91 -12.44 -5.78
CA PRO A 155 -12.67 -13.15 -5.52
C PRO A 155 -12.86 -14.68 -5.60
N ARG A 156 -11.75 -15.40 -5.73
CA ARG A 156 -11.67 -16.86 -5.57
C ARG A 156 -10.99 -17.19 -4.25
N PRO A 157 -11.33 -18.31 -3.61
CA PRO A 157 -10.51 -18.85 -2.55
C PRO A 157 -9.08 -19.12 -3.06
N GLY A 158 -8.10 -18.89 -2.18
CA GLY A 158 -6.70 -19.04 -2.59
C GLY A 158 -5.74 -18.99 -1.41
N ARG A 159 -4.46 -18.85 -1.72
CA ARG A 159 -3.41 -18.60 -0.73
C ARG A 159 -2.86 -17.19 -0.94
N LEU A 160 -3.01 -16.36 0.07
CA LEU A 160 -2.42 -15.03 0.09
C LEU A 160 -1.30 -14.98 1.13
N SER A 161 -0.22 -14.29 0.79
CA SER A 161 0.83 -13.97 1.78
C SER A 161 1.14 -12.49 1.72
N ILE A 162 1.26 -11.87 2.90
CA ILE A 162 1.65 -10.47 3.06
C ILE A 162 2.93 -10.43 3.88
N VAL A 163 3.97 -9.87 3.30
CA VAL A 163 5.30 -9.76 3.90
C VAL A 163 5.60 -8.31 4.20
N TYR A 164 5.78 -7.99 5.47
CA TYR A 164 6.24 -6.67 5.94
C TYR A 164 7.76 -6.68 6.00
N HIS A 165 8.40 -5.81 5.23
CA HIS A 165 9.85 -5.68 5.22
C HIS A 165 10.34 -4.74 6.33
N PRO A 166 11.64 -4.77 6.66
CA PRO A 166 12.22 -3.74 7.51
C PRO A 166 11.93 -2.34 6.96
N VAL A 167 11.68 -1.41 7.85
CA VAL A 167 11.44 0.00 7.51
C VAL A 167 12.68 0.59 6.85
N ILE A 168 12.48 1.37 5.78
CA ILE A 168 13.53 2.10 5.07
C ILE A 168 13.40 3.59 5.40
N LEU A 169 14.48 4.17 5.92
CA LEU A 169 14.56 5.61 6.18
C LEU A 169 14.94 6.35 4.90
N PRO A 170 14.35 7.51 4.63
CA PRO A 170 14.78 8.35 3.52
C PRO A 170 16.25 8.73 3.66
N PRO A 171 17.04 8.68 2.59
CA PRO A 171 18.44 9.13 2.64
C PRO A 171 18.51 10.63 2.95
N LYS A 172 19.54 11.02 3.71
CA LYS A 172 19.85 12.43 4.01
C LYS A 172 20.55 13.07 2.80
N GLU A 173 19.85 13.20 1.71
CA GLU A 173 20.31 13.76 0.45
C GLU A 173 19.66 15.16 0.28
N PRO A 174 20.46 16.23 0.02
CA PRO A 174 19.94 17.58 -0.15
C PRO A 174 18.94 17.70 -1.31
N ASP A 175 19.20 17.00 -2.42
CA ASP A 175 18.23 16.93 -3.53
C ASP A 175 17.15 15.88 -3.24
N THR A 176 15.98 16.36 -2.87
CA THR A 176 14.80 15.52 -2.62
C THR A 176 14.42 14.60 -3.81
N ARG A 177 14.75 14.98 -5.04
CA ARG A 177 14.49 14.15 -6.22
C ARG A 177 15.43 12.96 -6.27
N VAL A 178 16.70 13.18 -5.94
CA VAL A 178 17.71 12.11 -5.83
C VAL A 178 17.36 11.18 -4.68
N ALA A 179 17.08 11.75 -3.49
CA ALA A 179 16.62 11.00 -2.32
C ALA A 179 15.43 10.10 -2.64
N ALA A 180 14.40 10.66 -3.29
CA ALA A 180 13.19 9.91 -3.66
C ALA A 180 13.46 8.78 -4.67
N ARG A 181 14.40 8.98 -5.59
CA ARG A 181 14.80 7.96 -6.57
C ARG A 181 15.51 6.79 -5.89
N VAL A 182 16.45 7.09 -5.00
CA VAL A 182 17.18 6.07 -4.22
C VAL A 182 16.22 5.28 -3.34
N LEU A 183 15.39 5.98 -2.57
CA LEU A 183 14.38 5.37 -1.70
C LEU A 183 13.40 4.49 -2.48
N GLY A 184 12.89 5.00 -3.61
CA GLY A 184 11.96 4.26 -4.47
C GLY A 184 12.56 2.96 -5.01
N ARG A 185 13.84 2.96 -5.39
CA ARG A 185 14.57 1.77 -5.81
C ARG A 185 14.69 0.77 -4.67
N GLN A 186 15.15 1.21 -3.49
CA GLN A 186 15.28 0.35 -2.31
C GLN A 186 13.93 -0.32 -1.92
N VAL A 187 12.83 0.45 -1.94
CA VAL A 187 11.49 -0.08 -1.65
C VAL A 187 11.05 -1.08 -2.72
N ARG A 188 11.30 -0.79 -4.00
CA ARG A 188 10.98 -1.69 -5.11
C ARG A 188 11.75 -3.00 -5.02
N ASP A 189 13.05 -2.93 -4.74
CA ASP A 189 13.91 -4.10 -4.58
C ASP A 189 13.49 -4.97 -3.39
N ALA A 190 13.14 -4.35 -2.27
CA ALA A 190 12.61 -5.05 -1.12
C ALA A 190 11.32 -5.82 -1.48
N ILE A 191 10.37 -5.18 -2.15
CA ILE A 191 9.13 -5.82 -2.58
C ILE A 191 9.41 -6.95 -3.59
N ALA A 192 10.22 -6.68 -4.61
CA ALA A 192 10.58 -7.65 -5.64
C ALA A 192 11.25 -8.90 -5.05
N SER A 193 12.10 -8.74 -4.02
CA SER A 193 12.85 -9.84 -3.40
C SER A 193 11.96 -10.98 -2.87
N ARG A 194 10.69 -10.72 -2.63
CA ARG A 194 9.73 -11.69 -2.08
C ARG A 194 8.63 -12.07 -3.08
N LEU A 195 8.64 -11.52 -4.30
CA LEU A 195 7.71 -11.91 -5.35
C LEU A 195 8.18 -13.19 -6.06
N PRO A 196 7.24 -14.07 -6.51
CA PRO A 196 7.56 -15.20 -7.37
C PRO A 196 8.19 -14.73 -8.70
N ALA A 197 8.98 -15.57 -9.35
CA ALA A 197 9.64 -15.24 -10.62
C ALA A 197 8.65 -14.71 -11.69
N ALA A 198 7.46 -15.30 -11.77
CA ALA A 198 6.41 -14.85 -12.71
C ALA A 198 5.88 -13.43 -12.44
N HIS A 199 6.04 -12.93 -11.21
CA HIS A 199 5.54 -11.61 -10.78
C HIS A 199 6.67 -10.59 -10.56
N GLN A 200 7.91 -10.97 -10.89
CA GLN A 200 9.02 -10.03 -10.90
C GLN A 200 8.77 -8.89 -11.91
N PRO A 201 9.33 -7.69 -11.65
CA PRO A 201 9.30 -6.63 -12.63
C PRO A 201 9.91 -7.11 -13.95
N GLU A 202 9.40 -6.62 -15.07
CA GLU A 202 10.11 -6.82 -16.36
C GLU A 202 11.51 -6.21 -16.24
N ALA A 203 12.51 -6.91 -16.81
CA ALA A 203 13.84 -6.37 -16.96
C ALA A 203 13.70 -5.03 -17.69
N ASP A 204 14.23 -3.96 -17.14
CA ASP A 204 14.02 -2.58 -17.59
C ASP A 204 13.99 -2.47 -19.12
N ALA A 205 12.81 -2.15 -19.65
CA ALA A 205 12.67 -1.50 -20.92
C ALA A 205 12.83 0.01 -20.73
#